data_43728ae54cdfe0379987a76726336265
#
_entry.id   43728ae54cdfe0379987a76726336265
#
_cell.length_a   1.000
_cell.length_b   1.000
_cell.length_c   1.000
_cell.angle_alpha   90.00
_cell.angle_beta   90.00
_cell.angle_gamma   90.00
#
_symmetry.space_group_name_H-M   'P 1'
#
loop_
_entity.id
_entity.type
_entity.pdbx_description
1 polymer ?
#
loop_
_entity_poly.entity_id
_entity_poly.type
_entity_poly.pdbx_seq_one_letter_code
_entity_poly.pdbx_strand_id
1 'polypeptide(L)'
;CHEVTTSALHRAAIYSAQSQHTALTKVFSGRPARGIVNRLMRDLGSLSDLAPDFPHASSALAPLRAAAEKVGDSGFSPLWTGQNVSGCRDLPAAELIAAWVKEAGLA
;
A
#
# COMPACT_ATOMS: atom_id res chain seq x y z
N CYS A 1 11.43 0.83 6.62
CA CYS A 1 12.60 1.42 7.27
C CYS A 1 12.56 2.95 7.20
N HIS A 2 13.46 3.62 7.90
CA HIS A 2 13.46 5.09 8.03
C HIS A 2 13.79 5.81 6.72
N GLU A 3 14.65 5.23 5.89
CA GLU A 3 15.16 5.85 4.68
C GLU A 3 14.20 5.80 3.48
N VAL A 4 13.11 5.03 3.55
CA VAL A 4 12.13 4.97 2.45
C VAL A 4 11.19 6.16 2.48
N THR A 5 10.83 6.62 1.28
CA THR A 5 9.92 7.76 1.06
C THR A 5 8.44 7.37 1.11
N THR A 6 8.09 6.35 1.91
CA THR A 6 6.70 5.95 2.13
C THR A 6 5.91 7.09 2.78
N SER A 7 4.74 7.42 2.24
CA SER A 7 3.90 8.48 2.80
C SER A 7 3.46 8.15 4.24
N ALA A 8 3.20 9.17 5.04
CA ALA A 8 2.71 9.00 6.40
C ALA A 8 1.39 8.21 6.45
N LEU A 9 0.49 8.44 5.50
CA LEU A 9 -0.78 7.70 5.39
C LEU A 9 -0.56 6.21 5.10
N HIS A 10 0.35 5.87 4.19
CA HIS A 10 0.66 4.47 3.88
C HIS A 10 1.33 3.78 5.08
N ARG A 11 2.27 4.46 5.73
CA ARG A 11 2.94 3.95 6.94
C ARG A 11 1.93 3.71 8.06
N ALA A 12 1.01 4.64 8.31
CA ALA A 12 -0.06 4.49 9.29
C ALA A 12 -0.98 3.31 8.95
N ALA A 13 -1.33 3.11 7.69
CA ALA A 13 -2.16 2.00 7.24
C ALA A 13 -1.50 0.63 7.49
N ILE A 14 -0.17 0.50 7.26
CA ILE A 14 0.58 -0.73 7.51
C ILE A 14 0.51 -1.14 9.00
N TYR A 15 0.59 -0.17 9.91
CA TYR A 15 0.55 -0.42 11.36
C TYR A 15 -0.86 -0.43 11.95
N SER A 16 -1.89 -0.24 11.13
CA SER A 16 -3.29 -0.29 11.57
C SER A 16 -3.90 -1.69 11.48
N ALA A 17 -5.02 -1.92 12.15
CA ALA A 17 -5.80 -3.15 12.01
C ALA A 17 -6.31 -3.37 10.57
N GLN A 18 -6.46 -2.31 9.78
CA GLN A 18 -6.85 -2.38 8.37
C GLN A 18 -5.89 -3.21 7.53
N SER A 19 -4.60 -3.25 7.90
CA SER A 19 -3.56 -4.01 7.18
C SER A 19 -3.79 -5.52 7.18
N GLN A 20 -4.67 -6.04 8.03
CA GLN A 20 -5.06 -7.46 8.05
C GLN A 20 -5.96 -7.84 6.86
N HIS A 21 -6.54 -6.85 6.18
CA HIS A 21 -7.43 -7.05 5.03
C HIS A 21 -6.75 -6.56 3.76
N THR A 22 -6.20 -7.48 2.97
CA THR A 22 -5.56 -7.19 1.68
C THR A 22 -6.26 -7.92 0.55
N ALA A 23 -6.22 -7.35 -0.64
CA ALA A 23 -6.75 -7.98 -1.85
C ALA A 23 -5.91 -7.60 -3.07
N LEU A 24 -5.98 -8.43 -4.11
CA LEU A 24 -5.51 -8.05 -5.43
C LEU A 24 -6.46 -7.01 -6.01
N THR A 25 -5.91 -5.95 -6.58
CA THR A 25 -6.69 -4.87 -7.19
C THR A 25 -6.01 -4.33 -8.44
N LYS A 26 -6.81 -3.92 -9.42
CA LYS A 26 -6.33 -3.19 -10.62
C LYS A 26 -6.80 -1.73 -10.66
N VAL A 27 -7.58 -1.28 -9.66
CA VAL A 27 -8.21 0.05 -9.70
C VAL A 27 -7.23 1.21 -9.57
N PHE A 28 -6.02 0.98 -9.06
CA PHE A 28 -5.02 2.04 -8.89
C PHE A 28 -4.08 2.19 -10.08
N SER A 29 -3.75 1.11 -10.78
CA SER A 29 -2.75 1.15 -11.87
C SER A 29 -3.26 0.62 -13.20
N GLY A 30 -4.32 -0.18 -13.19
CA GLY A 30 -4.82 -0.91 -14.35
C GLY A 30 -4.27 -2.34 -14.46
N ARG A 31 -3.29 -2.72 -13.62
CA ARG A 31 -2.76 -4.09 -13.50
C ARG A 31 -2.95 -4.61 -12.09
N PRO A 32 -3.17 -5.93 -11.93
CA PRO A 32 -3.33 -6.54 -10.61
C PRO A 32 -2.08 -6.35 -9.74
N ALA A 33 -2.29 -5.83 -8.55
CA ALA A 33 -1.29 -5.76 -7.48
C ALA A 33 -1.99 -5.89 -6.13
N ARG A 34 -1.29 -6.33 -5.09
CA ARG A 34 -1.89 -6.49 -3.77
C ARG A 34 -1.74 -5.22 -2.96
N GLY A 35 -2.84 -4.82 -2.32
CA GLY A 35 -2.85 -3.68 -1.41
C GLY A 35 -3.81 -3.89 -0.24
N ILE A 36 -3.69 -3.03 0.76
CA ILE A 36 -4.65 -2.95 1.87
C ILE A 36 -5.99 -2.48 1.31
N VAL A 37 -7.06 -3.21 1.65
CA VAL A 37 -8.42 -2.86 1.20
C VAL A 37 -8.81 -1.49 1.76
N ASN A 38 -9.19 -0.58 0.88
CA ASN A 38 -9.65 0.75 1.23
C ASN A 38 -10.99 1.11 0.55
N ARG A 39 -11.41 2.36 0.70
CA ARG A 39 -12.70 2.81 0.20
C ARG A 39 -12.86 2.61 -1.31
N LEU A 40 -11.88 3.02 -2.11
CA LEU A 40 -11.97 2.87 -3.56
C LEU A 40 -12.19 1.40 -3.98
N MET A 41 -11.44 0.48 -3.37
CA MET A 41 -11.57 -0.94 -3.66
C MET A 41 -12.94 -1.51 -3.25
N ARG A 42 -13.51 -1.01 -2.15
CA ARG A 42 -14.86 -1.42 -1.71
C ARG A 42 -15.96 -0.85 -2.59
N ASP A 43 -15.85 0.42 -2.96
CA ASP A 43 -16.89 1.13 -3.71
C ASP A 43 -16.98 0.67 -5.16
N LEU A 44 -15.84 0.39 -5.81
CA LEU A 44 -15.79 -0.06 -7.21
C LEU A 44 -15.73 -1.59 -7.38
N GLY A 45 -15.23 -2.30 -6.39
CA GLY A 45 -14.76 -3.69 -6.53
C GLY A 45 -13.29 -3.73 -6.95
N SER A 46 -12.51 -4.55 -6.27
CA SER A 46 -11.02 -4.59 -6.41
C SER A 46 -10.54 -4.86 -7.84
N LEU A 47 -11.28 -5.65 -8.62
CA LEU A 47 -10.96 -6.03 -10.01
C LEU A 47 -11.94 -5.42 -11.01
N SER A 48 -12.52 -4.26 -10.68
CA SER A 48 -13.52 -3.57 -11.51
C SER A 48 -12.98 -3.23 -12.90
N ASP A 49 -13.79 -3.49 -13.94
CA ASP A 49 -13.52 -3.10 -15.31
C ASP A 49 -13.78 -1.61 -15.59
N LEU A 50 -14.24 -0.86 -14.59
CA LEU A 50 -14.33 0.60 -14.66
C LEU A 50 -12.95 1.27 -14.59
N ALA A 51 -11.94 0.58 -14.08
CA ALA A 51 -10.57 1.09 -14.06
C ALA A 51 -10.00 1.14 -15.49
N PRO A 52 -9.45 2.27 -15.93
CA PRO A 52 -8.73 2.35 -17.20
C PRO A 52 -7.57 1.34 -17.27
N ASP A 53 -7.20 0.95 -18.48
CA ASP A 53 -6.06 0.07 -18.70
C ASP A 53 -4.75 0.71 -18.22
N PHE A 54 -3.82 -0.16 -17.83
CA PHE A 54 -2.48 0.25 -17.45
C PHE A 54 -1.77 0.99 -18.60
N PRO A 55 -1.10 2.10 -18.36
CA PRO A 55 -0.83 2.76 -17.07
C PRO A 55 -1.82 3.89 -16.72
N HIS A 56 -2.93 4.04 -17.42
CA HIS A 56 -3.80 5.22 -17.38
C HIS A 56 -4.66 5.32 -16.11
N ALA A 57 -4.92 4.20 -15.41
CA ALA A 57 -5.76 4.22 -14.21
C ALA A 57 -5.21 5.16 -13.12
N SER A 58 -3.90 5.16 -12.89
CA SER A 58 -3.28 6.05 -11.90
C SER A 58 -3.41 7.52 -12.25
N SER A 59 -3.31 7.88 -13.52
CA SER A 59 -3.51 9.26 -13.98
C SER A 59 -4.96 9.71 -13.82
N ALA A 60 -5.91 8.85 -14.14
CA ALA A 60 -7.34 9.14 -13.98
C ALA A 60 -7.73 9.34 -12.50
N LEU A 61 -7.11 8.58 -11.59
CA LEU A 61 -7.37 8.65 -10.16
C LEU A 61 -6.64 9.82 -9.46
N ALA A 62 -5.55 10.33 -10.04
CA ALA A 62 -4.66 11.29 -9.39
C ALA A 62 -5.36 12.51 -8.75
N PRO A 63 -6.33 13.19 -9.41
CA PRO A 63 -6.98 14.35 -8.80
C PRO A 63 -7.78 14.00 -7.53
N LEU A 64 -8.52 12.89 -7.56
CA LEU A 64 -9.30 12.42 -6.41
C LEU A 64 -8.37 12.01 -5.26
N ARG A 65 -7.34 11.25 -5.56
CA ARG A 65 -6.32 10.87 -4.60
C ARG A 65 -5.68 12.07 -3.93
N ALA A 66 -5.23 13.05 -4.72
CA ALA A 66 -4.60 14.26 -4.19
C ALA A 66 -5.53 15.06 -3.28
N ALA A 67 -6.83 15.18 -3.62
CA ALA A 67 -7.81 15.84 -2.78
C ALA A 67 -8.03 15.11 -1.45
N ALA A 68 -8.16 13.80 -1.47
CA ALA A 68 -8.33 12.97 -0.28
C ALA A 68 -7.10 13.01 0.65
N GLU A 69 -5.90 12.88 0.09
CA GLU A 69 -4.66 12.92 0.86
C GLU A 69 -4.45 14.26 1.58
N LYS A 70 -4.90 15.39 1.01
CA LYS A 70 -4.85 16.70 1.66
C LYS A 70 -5.64 16.78 2.97
N VAL A 71 -6.70 15.98 3.09
CA VAL A 71 -7.50 15.91 4.32
C VAL A 71 -7.19 14.67 5.17
N GLY A 72 -6.10 13.99 4.88
CA GLY A 72 -5.65 12.82 5.64
C GLY A 72 -6.42 11.53 5.35
N ASP A 73 -7.14 11.46 4.23
CA ASP A 73 -7.91 10.28 3.83
C ASP A 73 -7.09 9.41 2.86
N SER A 74 -6.70 8.20 3.29
CA SER A 74 -6.02 7.19 2.48
C SER A 74 -6.97 6.30 1.68
N GLY A 75 -8.27 6.56 1.73
CA GLY A 75 -9.30 5.73 1.09
C GLY A 75 -9.18 5.60 -0.42
N PHE A 76 -8.43 6.49 -1.07
CA PHE A 76 -8.19 6.53 -2.51
C PHE A 76 -6.71 6.43 -2.88
N SER A 77 -5.84 6.10 -1.92
CA SER A 77 -4.41 5.93 -2.12
C SER A 77 -4.05 4.46 -2.37
N PRO A 78 -3.10 4.16 -3.25
CA PRO A 78 -2.58 2.82 -3.40
C PRO A 78 -1.75 2.45 -2.16
N LEU A 79 -2.24 1.53 -1.37
CA LEU A 79 -1.61 1.07 -0.13
C LEU A 79 -0.99 -0.32 -0.39
N TRP A 80 0.03 -0.36 -1.26
CA TRP A 80 0.67 -1.60 -1.67
C TRP A 80 1.29 -2.34 -0.49
N THR A 81 1.05 -3.65 -0.43
CA THR A 81 1.56 -4.51 0.63
C THR A 81 1.52 -5.98 0.21
N GLY A 82 2.27 -6.82 0.94
CA GLY A 82 2.09 -8.27 0.90
C GLY A 82 0.88 -8.72 1.73
N GLN A 83 0.68 -10.02 1.82
CA GLN A 83 -0.40 -10.63 2.61
C GLN A 83 -0.18 -10.50 4.12
N ASN A 84 1.07 -10.40 4.55
CA ASN A 84 1.43 -10.31 5.96
C ASN A 84 2.34 -9.11 6.20
N VAL A 85 1.87 -8.20 7.03
CA VAL A 85 2.61 -6.99 7.44
C VAL A 85 3.11 -7.07 8.88
N SER A 86 2.84 -8.18 9.60
CA SER A 86 3.24 -8.32 10.99
C SER A 86 4.76 -8.29 11.21
N GLY A 87 5.54 -8.59 10.16
CA GLY A 87 6.99 -8.50 10.17
C GLY A 87 7.56 -7.12 9.84
N CYS A 88 6.71 -6.14 9.51
CA CYS A 88 7.17 -4.79 9.24
C CYS A 88 7.73 -4.14 10.50
N ARG A 89 8.91 -3.51 10.37
CA ARG A 89 9.63 -2.86 11.47
C ARG A 89 10.03 -1.45 11.09
N ASP A 90 9.88 -0.54 12.04
CA ASP A 90 10.29 0.85 11.85
C ASP A 90 11.73 1.04 12.37
N LEU A 91 12.69 0.59 11.59
CA LEU A 91 14.13 0.60 11.88
C LEU A 91 14.91 1.25 10.73
N PRO A 92 16.11 1.74 10.98
CA PRO A 92 17.05 2.05 9.91
C PRO A 92 17.32 0.83 9.03
N ALA A 93 17.56 1.03 7.73
CA ALA A 93 17.73 -0.06 6.78
C ALA A 93 18.86 -1.03 7.17
N ALA A 94 19.99 -0.50 7.64
CA ALA A 94 21.13 -1.31 8.07
C ALA A 94 20.77 -2.24 9.25
N GLU A 95 20.03 -1.72 10.24
CA GLU A 95 19.60 -2.51 11.39
C GLU A 95 18.56 -3.57 10.98
N LEU A 96 17.64 -3.23 10.07
CA LEU A 96 16.65 -4.14 9.55
C LEU A 96 17.30 -5.31 8.81
N ILE A 97 18.30 -5.03 7.97
CA ILE A 97 19.05 -6.07 7.24
C ILE A 97 19.83 -6.95 8.22
N ALA A 98 20.52 -6.35 9.20
CA ALA A 98 21.25 -7.12 10.21
C ALA A 98 20.34 -8.05 11.01
N ALA A 99 19.14 -7.58 11.37
CA ALA A 99 18.13 -8.40 12.04
C ALA A 99 17.68 -9.59 11.17
N TRP A 100 17.42 -9.36 9.90
CA TRP A 100 17.01 -10.44 8.98
C TRP A 100 18.12 -11.47 8.77
N VAL A 101 19.37 -11.03 8.60
CA VAL A 101 20.53 -11.93 8.47
C VAL A 101 20.66 -12.82 9.69
N LYS A 102 20.51 -12.26 10.88
CA LYS A 102 20.53 -13.02 12.15
C LYS A 102 19.37 -14.01 12.25
N GLU A 103 18.16 -13.58 11.94
CA GLU A 103 16.95 -14.42 11.97
C GLU A 103 17.02 -15.56 10.97
N ALA A 104 17.64 -15.34 9.82
CA ALA A 104 17.89 -16.37 8.80
C ALA A 104 19.01 -17.34 9.18
N GLY A 105 19.70 -17.13 10.28
CA GLY A 105 20.82 -17.98 10.70
C GLY A 105 22.06 -17.83 9.83
N LEU A 106 22.23 -16.69 9.16
CA LEU A 106 23.37 -16.41 8.25
C LEU A 106 24.51 -15.64 8.92
N ALA A 107 24.33 -15.28 10.16
CA ALA A 107 25.35 -14.57 10.96
C ALA A 107 25.35 -15.06 12.40
#